data_6d80dc723866c72e5a5651a75e87ed47
#
_entry.id   6d80dc723866c72e5a5651a75e87ed47
#
_cell.length_a   1.000
_cell.length_b   1.000
_cell.length_c   1.000
_cell.angle_alpha   90.00
_cell.angle_beta   90.00
_cell.angle_gamma   90.00
#
_symmetry.space_group_name_H-M   'P 1'
#
loop_
_entity.id
_entity.type
_entity.pdbx_description
1 polymer ?
#
loop_
_entity_poly.entity_id
_entity_poly.type
_entity_poly.pdbx_seq_one_letter_code
_entity_poly.pdbx_strand_id
1 'polypeptide(L)'
;MEDFITEDHEARLVDYLAVQPWSEIGNREVCQFGYTYDFKRRTIKEWVPFPEELSEIVRLVADHRGDFPNSLIAVRYTIPYHFNPHVDASVFDGKVHSVGLESRVVITFHSKENGQYDEYFPPRSLMSMQGESRYTNTHCILPRGSDVDKDGVEYPRFTRYALTFRYVPTKHLLHLL
;
A
#
# COMPACT_ATOMS: atom_id res chain seq x y z
N MET A 1 -7.43 0.74 11.18
CA MET A 1 -8.00 -0.47 11.83
C MET A 1 -6.84 -1.39 12.11
N GLU A 2 -6.55 -1.60 13.37
CA GLU A 2 -5.53 -2.55 13.82
C GLU A 2 -6.09 -3.98 13.80
N ASP A 3 -5.20 -4.98 13.77
CA ASP A 3 -5.53 -6.40 13.73
C ASP A 3 -6.58 -6.78 12.67
N PHE A 4 -6.45 -6.20 11.48
CA PHE A 4 -7.32 -6.48 10.33
C PHE A 4 -7.17 -7.91 9.83
N ILE A 5 -5.98 -8.49 9.98
CA ILE A 5 -5.69 -9.89 9.70
C ILE A 5 -5.00 -10.55 10.89
N THR A 6 -5.07 -11.88 10.97
CA THR A 6 -4.42 -12.68 12.01
C THR A 6 -2.92 -12.83 11.76
N GLU A 7 -2.16 -13.25 12.77
CA GLU A 7 -0.73 -13.57 12.64
C GLU A 7 -0.48 -14.70 11.64
N ASP A 8 -1.30 -15.75 11.67
CA ASP A 8 -1.22 -16.86 10.70
C ASP A 8 -1.45 -16.40 9.27
N HIS A 9 -2.40 -15.45 9.06
CA HIS A 9 -2.66 -14.90 7.74
C HIS A 9 -1.49 -14.04 7.27
N GLU A 10 -0.93 -13.21 8.17
CA GLU A 10 0.29 -12.43 7.88
C GLU A 10 1.45 -13.34 7.47
N ALA A 11 1.72 -14.41 8.25
CA ALA A 11 2.80 -15.34 7.96
C ALA A 11 2.66 -15.97 6.56
N ARG A 12 1.46 -16.46 6.20
CA ARG A 12 1.20 -17.01 4.85
C ARG A 12 1.42 -15.98 3.75
N LEU A 13 1.00 -14.73 3.95
CA LEU A 13 1.21 -13.65 2.98
C LEU A 13 2.70 -13.31 2.83
N VAL A 14 3.45 -13.25 3.92
CA VAL A 14 4.89 -12.98 3.91
C VAL A 14 5.65 -14.10 3.20
N ASP A 15 5.35 -15.37 3.50
CA ASP A 15 5.96 -16.53 2.83
C ASP A 15 5.69 -16.49 1.32
N TYR A 16 4.45 -16.20 0.91
CA TYR A 16 4.09 -16.03 -0.49
C TYR A 16 4.86 -14.90 -1.15
N LEU A 17 4.91 -13.73 -0.51
CA LEU A 17 5.56 -12.53 -1.04
C LEU A 17 7.08 -12.70 -1.13
N ALA A 18 7.71 -13.42 -0.20
CA ALA A 18 9.16 -13.57 -0.15
C ALA A 18 9.76 -14.16 -1.44
N VAL A 19 8.99 -15.00 -2.15
CA VAL A 19 9.44 -15.71 -3.37
C VAL A 19 8.97 -15.06 -4.68
N GLN A 20 8.28 -13.93 -4.62
CA GLN A 20 7.78 -13.26 -5.82
C GLN A 20 8.89 -12.60 -6.65
N PRO A 21 8.70 -12.45 -7.97
CA PRO A 21 9.62 -11.70 -8.83
C PRO A 21 9.42 -10.19 -8.60
N TRP A 22 10.25 -9.62 -7.76
CA TRP A 22 10.23 -8.20 -7.44
C TRP A 22 10.92 -7.37 -8.52
N SER A 23 10.35 -6.22 -8.85
CA SER A 23 10.91 -5.22 -9.76
C SER A 23 11.34 -3.99 -8.98
N GLU A 24 12.56 -3.52 -9.18
CA GLU A 24 13.07 -2.30 -8.53
C GLU A 24 12.42 -1.03 -9.10
N ILE A 25 11.89 -0.19 -8.23
CA ILE A 25 11.35 1.13 -8.55
C ILE A 25 11.89 2.15 -7.54
N GLY A 26 12.96 2.85 -7.93
CA GLY A 26 13.65 3.76 -7.02
C GLY A 26 14.30 3.01 -5.85
N ASN A 27 13.89 3.32 -4.63
CA ASN A 27 14.40 2.72 -3.39
C ASN A 27 13.47 1.65 -2.79
N ARG A 28 12.60 1.07 -3.60
CA ARG A 28 11.69 0.00 -3.20
C ARG A 28 11.52 -1.01 -4.31
N GLU A 29 11.01 -2.15 -3.96
CA GLU A 29 10.68 -3.21 -4.91
C GLU A 29 9.16 -3.39 -4.98
N VAL A 30 8.64 -3.67 -6.16
CA VAL A 30 7.20 -3.82 -6.39
C VAL A 30 6.90 -5.13 -7.10
N CYS A 31 5.76 -5.72 -6.73
CA CYS A 31 5.09 -6.79 -7.44
C CYS A 31 3.63 -6.39 -7.63
N GLN A 32 3.01 -6.68 -8.79
CA GLN A 32 1.70 -6.16 -9.12
C GLN A 32 0.75 -7.26 -9.59
N PHE A 33 -0.52 -7.14 -9.20
CA PHE A 33 -1.61 -8.06 -9.56
C PHE A 33 -2.86 -7.27 -9.93
N GLY A 34 -3.75 -7.88 -10.69
CA GLY A 34 -4.87 -7.18 -11.30
C GLY A 34 -4.39 -6.28 -12.45
N TYR A 35 -5.02 -5.15 -12.64
CA TYR A 35 -4.52 -4.14 -13.59
C TYR A 35 -3.23 -3.52 -13.04
N THR A 36 -2.14 -3.70 -13.77
CA THR A 36 -0.82 -3.23 -13.41
C THR A 36 -0.62 -1.77 -13.79
N TYR A 37 0.34 -1.11 -13.16
CA TYR A 37 0.62 0.31 -13.35
C TYR A 37 2.04 0.54 -13.86
N ASP A 38 2.16 1.29 -14.96
CA ASP A 38 3.45 1.77 -15.48
C ASP A 38 3.85 3.06 -14.76
N PHE A 39 4.78 2.98 -13.83
CA PHE A 39 5.25 4.13 -13.06
C PHE A 39 5.93 5.21 -13.91
N LYS A 40 6.55 4.82 -15.03
CA LYS A 40 7.23 5.75 -15.95
C LYS A 40 6.25 6.50 -16.83
N ARG A 41 5.31 5.77 -17.44
CA ARG A 41 4.28 6.34 -18.33
C ARG A 41 3.06 6.86 -17.58
N ARG A 42 2.89 6.48 -16.31
CA ARG A 42 1.75 6.81 -15.45
C ARG A 42 0.40 6.35 -16.01
N THR A 43 0.39 5.16 -16.60
CA THR A 43 -0.77 4.54 -17.25
C THR A 43 -1.02 3.14 -16.70
N ILE A 44 -2.25 2.65 -16.92
CA ILE A 44 -2.61 1.26 -16.63
C ILE A 44 -2.11 0.37 -17.76
N LYS A 45 -1.65 -0.82 -17.40
CA LYS A 45 -1.18 -1.87 -18.29
C LYS A 45 -2.06 -3.12 -18.16
N GLU A 46 -1.52 -4.23 -18.68
CA GLU A 46 -2.16 -5.54 -18.72
C GLU A 46 -2.66 -6.04 -17.37
N TRP A 47 -3.61 -6.95 -17.46
CA TRP A 47 -4.10 -7.70 -16.31
C TRP A 47 -3.17 -8.86 -15.96
N VAL A 48 -2.77 -8.93 -14.70
CA VAL A 48 -2.10 -10.07 -14.07
C VAL A 48 -3.07 -10.70 -13.08
N PRO A 49 -3.45 -11.97 -13.21
CA PRO A 49 -4.42 -12.60 -12.32
C PRO A 49 -4.00 -12.50 -10.85
N PHE A 50 -4.99 -12.32 -9.97
CA PHE A 50 -4.76 -12.52 -8.54
C PHE A 50 -4.53 -13.99 -8.27
N PRO A 51 -3.42 -14.38 -7.63
CA PRO A 51 -3.18 -15.75 -7.23
C PRO A 51 -4.09 -16.15 -6.05
N GLU A 52 -4.26 -17.45 -5.85
CA GLU A 52 -5.12 -17.99 -4.80
C GLU A 52 -4.65 -17.56 -3.40
N GLU A 53 -3.35 -17.47 -3.20
CA GLU A 53 -2.72 -17.07 -1.94
C GLU A 53 -3.13 -15.65 -1.49
N LEU A 54 -3.53 -14.79 -2.44
CA LEU A 54 -4.03 -13.45 -2.15
C LEU A 54 -5.56 -13.38 -2.07
N SER A 55 -6.29 -14.46 -2.35
CA SER A 55 -7.76 -14.45 -2.44
C SER A 55 -8.44 -14.07 -1.14
N GLU A 56 -7.92 -14.51 0.00
CA GLU A 56 -8.46 -14.20 1.33
C GLU A 56 -8.33 -12.71 1.65
N ILE A 57 -7.13 -12.13 1.48
CA ILE A 57 -6.91 -10.71 1.77
C ILE A 57 -7.67 -9.80 0.80
N VAL A 58 -7.77 -10.17 -0.49
CA VAL A 58 -8.58 -9.43 -1.48
C VAL A 58 -10.05 -9.40 -1.06
N ARG A 59 -10.61 -10.51 -0.57
CA ARG A 59 -11.99 -10.62 -0.09
C ARG A 59 -12.21 -9.77 1.17
N LEU A 60 -11.32 -9.87 2.15
CA LEU A 60 -11.41 -9.06 3.37
C LEU A 60 -11.41 -7.55 3.06
N VAL A 61 -10.54 -7.13 2.15
CA VAL A 61 -10.51 -5.72 1.70
C VAL A 61 -11.78 -5.36 0.92
N ALA A 62 -12.29 -6.25 0.06
CA ALA A 62 -13.53 -6.04 -0.69
C ALA A 62 -14.72 -5.85 0.25
N ASP A 63 -14.85 -6.69 1.26
CA ASP A 63 -15.93 -6.62 2.27
C ASP A 63 -15.89 -5.30 3.05
N HIS A 64 -14.68 -4.85 3.43
CA HIS A 64 -14.49 -3.57 4.11
C HIS A 64 -14.76 -2.37 3.19
N ARG A 65 -14.36 -2.47 1.93
CA ARG A 65 -14.47 -1.41 0.94
C ARG A 65 -15.89 -1.26 0.38
N GLY A 66 -16.60 -2.38 0.21
CA GLY A 66 -17.91 -2.48 -0.43
C GLY A 66 -17.85 -2.79 -1.93
N ASP A 67 -16.65 -2.94 -2.51
CA ASP A 67 -16.42 -3.39 -3.89
C ASP A 67 -15.08 -4.13 -4.02
N PHE A 68 -14.92 -4.96 -5.06
CA PHE A 68 -13.68 -5.69 -5.30
C PHE A 68 -12.59 -4.78 -5.87
N PRO A 69 -11.40 -4.74 -5.25
CA PRO A 69 -10.25 -4.10 -5.86
C PRO A 69 -9.82 -4.87 -7.11
N ASN A 70 -9.47 -4.15 -8.16
CA ASN A 70 -9.01 -4.74 -9.41
C ASN A 70 -7.55 -4.41 -9.73
N SER A 71 -6.83 -3.83 -8.77
CA SER A 71 -5.39 -3.54 -8.84
C SER A 71 -4.78 -3.65 -7.45
N LEU A 72 -3.69 -4.38 -7.34
CA LEU A 72 -2.87 -4.50 -6.14
C LEU A 72 -1.41 -4.21 -6.50
N ILE A 73 -0.82 -3.29 -5.76
CA ILE A 73 0.63 -3.07 -5.78
C ILE A 73 1.17 -3.51 -4.43
N ALA A 74 1.86 -4.63 -4.40
CA ALA A 74 2.67 -5.05 -3.28
C ALA A 74 4.02 -4.33 -3.34
N VAL A 75 4.45 -3.77 -2.23
CA VAL A 75 5.74 -3.09 -2.09
C VAL A 75 6.55 -3.76 -1.01
N ARG A 76 7.80 -4.11 -1.33
CA ARG A 76 8.80 -4.54 -0.36
C ARG A 76 9.76 -3.39 -0.07
N TYR A 77 9.88 -3.07 1.19
CA TYR A 77 10.81 -2.07 1.69
C TYR A 77 11.93 -2.75 2.46
N THR A 78 13.16 -2.60 1.98
CA THR A 78 14.37 -3.06 2.65
C THR A 78 15.13 -1.86 3.22
N ILE A 79 15.67 -2.01 4.44
CA ILE A 79 16.33 -0.90 5.15
C ILE A 79 17.64 -0.48 4.44
N PRO A 80 17.94 0.82 4.39
CA PRO A 80 17.12 1.97 4.80
C PRO A 80 16.09 2.34 3.72
N TYR A 81 14.83 2.50 4.11
CA TYR A 81 13.79 2.87 3.17
C TYR A 81 13.09 4.18 3.52
N HIS A 82 12.63 4.85 2.50
CA HIS A 82 11.77 6.02 2.56
C HIS A 82 10.84 6.06 1.35
N PHE A 83 9.83 6.88 1.41
CA PHE A 83 8.97 7.16 0.28
C PHE A 83 8.67 8.66 0.22
N ASN A 84 9.05 9.31 -0.86
CA ASN A 84 8.90 10.76 -1.02
C ASN A 84 7.44 11.21 -0.94
N PRO A 85 7.17 12.45 -0.48
CA PRO A 85 5.82 12.99 -0.46
C PRO A 85 5.15 12.92 -1.83
N HIS A 86 3.96 12.32 -1.88
CA HIS A 86 3.19 12.15 -3.10
C HIS A 86 1.70 12.02 -2.81
N VAL A 87 0.91 12.21 -3.84
CA VAL A 87 -0.49 11.81 -3.92
C VAL A 87 -0.55 10.59 -4.85
N ASP A 88 -1.34 9.60 -4.52
CA ASP A 88 -1.55 8.43 -5.38
C ASP A 88 -2.09 8.83 -6.76
N ALA A 89 -1.68 8.09 -7.80
CA ALA A 89 -2.04 8.41 -9.17
C ALA A 89 -3.56 8.50 -9.39
N SER A 90 -3.99 9.48 -10.17
CA SER A 90 -5.41 9.78 -10.44
C SER A 90 -6.12 8.75 -11.32
N VAL A 91 -5.38 7.82 -11.91
CA VAL A 91 -5.97 6.68 -12.65
C VAL A 91 -6.68 5.69 -11.74
N PHE A 92 -6.37 5.71 -10.44
CA PHE A 92 -7.05 4.92 -9.42
C PHE A 92 -8.16 5.76 -8.78
N ASP A 93 -9.35 5.22 -8.73
CA ASP A 93 -10.53 5.93 -8.22
C ASP A 93 -10.95 5.46 -6.82
N GLY A 94 -11.74 6.31 -6.16
CA GLY A 94 -12.34 6.04 -4.86
C GLY A 94 -11.34 5.93 -3.72
N LYS A 95 -11.51 4.89 -2.92
CA LYS A 95 -10.71 4.62 -1.73
C LYS A 95 -9.46 3.81 -2.08
N VAL A 96 -8.35 4.14 -1.46
CA VAL A 96 -7.13 3.32 -1.47
C VAL A 96 -6.99 2.65 -0.11
N HIS A 97 -6.79 1.34 -0.12
CA HIS A 97 -6.62 0.54 1.08
C HIS A 97 -5.22 -0.05 1.10
N SER A 98 -4.54 0.03 2.23
CA SER A 98 -3.20 -0.54 2.39
C SER A 98 -3.15 -1.41 3.64
N VAL A 99 -2.63 -2.63 3.50
CA VAL A 99 -2.35 -3.53 4.61
C VAL A 99 -0.85 -3.60 4.81
N GLY A 100 -0.37 -3.29 6.03
CA GLY A 100 1.04 -3.39 6.41
C GLY A 100 1.37 -4.75 6.99
N LEU A 101 2.55 -5.30 6.65
CA LEU A 101 3.05 -6.57 7.19
C LEU A 101 4.45 -6.40 7.77
N GLU A 102 4.78 -7.20 8.78
CA GLU A 102 6.04 -7.30 9.51
C GLU A 102 6.41 -6.04 10.29
N SER A 103 7.00 -5.04 9.64
CA SER A 103 7.46 -3.84 10.33
C SER A 103 6.39 -2.76 10.37
N ARG A 104 6.23 -2.16 11.55
CA ARG A 104 5.47 -0.93 11.71
C ARG A 104 6.17 0.25 11.04
N VAL A 105 5.42 1.28 10.73
CA VAL A 105 5.94 2.51 10.17
C VAL A 105 5.08 3.70 10.56
N VAL A 106 5.68 4.88 10.67
CA VAL A 106 4.95 6.14 10.72
C VAL A 106 4.85 6.69 9.31
N ILE A 107 3.62 7.00 8.89
CA ILE A 107 3.33 7.67 7.62
C ILE A 107 3.00 9.12 7.93
N THR A 108 3.78 10.02 7.35
CA THR A 108 3.60 11.46 7.53
C THR A 108 2.72 12.01 6.41
N PHE A 109 1.64 12.67 6.79
CA PHE A 109 0.73 13.38 5.90
C PHE A 109 0.99 14.88 5.96
N HIS A 110 0.86 15.55 4.80
CA HIS A 110 0.89 16.99 4.69
C HIS A 110 -0.46 17.48 4.13
N SER A 111 -1.23 18.12 4.98
CA SER A 111 -2.51 18.72 4.65
C SER A 111 -2.37 20.25 4.55
N LYS A 112 -3.09 20.88 3.63
CA LYS A 112 -3.13 22.35 3.53
C LYS A 112 -3.84 22.99 4.73
N GLU A 113 -4.84 22.30 5.29
CA GLU A 113 -5.66 22.80 6.38
C GLU A 113 -5.08 22.47 7.76
N ASN A 114 -4.60 21.23 7.92
CA ASN A 114 -4.19 20.70 9.22
C ASN A 114 -2.65 20.67 9.41
N GLY A 115 -1.89 21.16 8.42
CA GLY A 115 -0.44 21.07 8.45
C GLY A 115 0.08 19.64 8.32
N GLN A 116 1.21 19.37 8.97
CA GLN A 116 1.78 18.02 9.00
C GLN A 116 1.23 17.24 10.18
N TYR A 117 0.88 15.96 9.95
CA TYR A 117 0.52 15.02 11.01
C TYR A 117 1.03 13.61 10.67
N ASP A 118 1.27 12.83 11.69
CA ASP A 118 1.80 11.48 11.60
C ASP A 118 0.72 10.45 11.93
N GLU A 119 0.63 9.40 11.10
CA GLU A 119 -0.22 8.24 11.31
C GLU A 119 0.65 7.02 11.59
N TYR A 120 0.43 6.42 12.75
CA TYR A 120 1.10 5.19 13.14
C TYR A 120 0.44 3.99 12.47
N PHE A 121 1.24 3.22 11.73
CA PHE A 121 0.75 2.10 10.93
C PHE A 121 1.44 0.80 11.37
N PRO A 122 0.88 0.08 12.35
CA PRO A 122 1.41 -1.20 12.82
C PRO A 122 1.21 -2.32 11.79
N PRO A 123 1.92 -3.46 11.92
CA PRO A 123 1.67 -4.63 11.09
C PRO A 123 0.23 -5.13 11.27
N ARG A 124 -0.25 -5.90 10.31
CA ARG A 124 -1.62 -6.47 10.25
C ARG A 124 -2.76 -5.44 10.26
N SER A 125 -2.44 -4.17 10.09
CA SER A 125 -3.41 -3.09 10.09
C SER A 125 -3.88 -2.75 8.69
N LEU A 126 -5.11 -2.24 8.59
CA LEU A 126 -5.67 -1.65 7.38
C LEU A 126 -5.70 -0.12 7.51
N MET A 127 -5.04 0.56 6.61
CA MET A 127 -5.17 2.00 6.38
C MET A 127 -6.08 2.25 5.18
N SER A 128 -7.04 3.17 5.33
CA SER A 128 -7.94 3.58 4.26
C SER A 128 -7.80 5.06 3.99
N MET A 129 -7.42 5.43 2.79
CA MET A 129 -7.36 6.83 2.33
C MET A 129 -8.55 7.13 1.44
N GLN A 130 -9.26 8.24 1.74
CA GLN A 130 -10.40 8.73 0.97
C GLN A 130 -10.50 10.26 1.10
N GLY A 131 -11.32 10.91 0.27
CA GLY A 131 -11.48 12.37 0.32
C GLY A 131 -10.13 13.08 0.21
N GLU A 132 -9.85 14.02 1.11
CA GLU A 132 -8.62 14.83 1.07
C GLU A 132 -7.35 13.98 1.24
N SER A 133 -7.34 13.01 2.15
CA SER A 133 -6.18 12.12 2.34
C SER A 133 -5.81 11.34 1.09
N ARG A 134 -6.77 11.14 0.17
CA ARG A 134 -6.57 10.43 -1.10
C ARG A 134 -6.19 11.37 -2.24
N TYR A 135 -6.76 12.57 -2.31
CA TYR A 135 -6.71 13.40 -3.51
C TYR A 135 -5.89 14.68 -3.37
N THR A 136 -5.72 15.21 -2.16
CA THR A 136 -5.08 16.51 -1.94
C THR A 136 -3.91 16.46 -0.97
N ASN A 137 -3.98 15.65 0.08
CA ASN A 137 -2.89 15.52 1.02
C ASN A 137 -1.79 14.64 0.44
N THR A 138 -0.55 15.10 0.52
CA THR A 138 0.58 14.21 0.23
C THR A 138 0.88 13.36 1.45
N HIS A 139 1.40 12.16 1.21
CA HIS A 139 1.87 11.28 2.27
C HIS A 139 3.25 10.74 1.92
N CYS A 140 4.03 10.43 2.95
CA CYS A 140 5.41 9.97 2.80
C CYS A 140 5.83 9.05 3.94
N ILE A 141 6.94 8.35 3.73
CA ILE A 141 7.70 7.67 4.77
C ILE A 141 9.05 8.37 4.86
N LEU A 142 9.33 9.00 6.01
CA LEU A 142 10.58 9.75 6.19
C LEU A 142 11.81 8.84 6.23
N PRO A 143 12.99 9.31 5.75
CA PRO A 143 14.23 8.53 5.74
C PRO A 143 14.83 8.45 7.14
N ARG A 144 14.49 7.38 7.89
CA ARG A 144 15.00 7.11 9.22
C ARG A 144 15.02 5.61 9.52
N GLY A 145 15.86 5.18 10.47
CA GLY A 145 16.01 3.76 10.80
C GLY A 145 15.02 3.27 11.87
N SER A 146 14.34 4.20 12.55
CA SER A 146 13.34 3.90 13.59
C SER A 146 12.17 4.88 13.51
N ASP A 147 11.05 4.47 14.08
CA ASP A 147 9.86 5.30 14.26
C ASP A 147 9.52 5.39 15.74
N VAL A 148 8.92 6.52 16.13
CA VAL A 148 8.44 6.74 17.50
C VAL A 148 6.91 6.77 17.43
N ASP A 149 6.26 6.00 18.30
CA ASP A 149 4.79 5.98 18.36
C ASP A 149 4.23 7.18 19.15
N LYS A 150 2.89 7.22 19.27
CA LYS A 150 2.17 8.26 20.02
C LYS A 150 2.50 8.31 21.50
N ASP A 151 3.00 7.22 22.05
CA ASP A 151 3.36 7.08 23.46
C ASP A 151 4.86 7.37 23.72
N GLY A 152 5.60 7.76 22.66
CA GLY A 152 7.02 8.10 22.72
C GLY A 152 7.95 6.88 22.71
N VAL A 153 7.42 5.69 22.40
CA VAL A 153 8.24 4.47 22.33
C VAL A 153 8.87 4.37 20.96
N GLU A 154 10.19 4.17 20.93
CA GLU A 154 10.96 4.02 19.70
C GLU A 154 10.98 2.56 19.25
N TYR A 155 10.74 2.35 17.96
CA TYR A 155 10.76 1.05 17.31
C TYR A 155 11.70 1.07 16.10
N PRO A 156 12.68 0.17 16.03
CA PRO A 156 13.52 0.02 14.85
C PRO A 156 12.67 -0.47 13.67
N ARG A 157 12.99 0.00 12.46
CA ARG A 157 12.41 -0.52 11.23
C ARG A 157 13.11 -1.81 10.82
N PHE A 158 12.32 -2.71 10.24
CA PHE A 158 12.80 -3.94 9.59
C PHE A 158 12.26 -4.00 8.17
N THR A 159 12.49 -5.08 7.46
CA THR A 159 11.80 -5.35 6.18
C THR A 159 10.30 -5.21 6.40
N ARG A 160 9.64 -4.54 5.45
CA ARG A 160 8.22 -4.27 5.49
C ARG A 160 7.60 -4.58 4.15
N TYR A 161 6.42 -5.21 4.17
CA TYR A 161 5.57 -5.28 3.00
C TYR A 161 4.35 -4.36 3.17
N ALA A 162 3.92 -3.77 2.07
CA ALA A 162 2.66 -3.04 1.99
C ALA A 162 1.84 -3.54 0.82
N LEU A 163 0.65 -4.04 1.09
CA LEU A 163 -0.31 -4.48 0.09
C LEU A 163 -1.30 -3.34 -0.16
N THR A 164 -1.16 -2.64 -1.28
CA THR A 164 -2.00 -1.46 -1.59
C THR A 164 -3.01 -1.79 -2.68
N PHE A 165 -4.27 -1.88 -2.27
CA PHE A 165 -5.44 -2.23 -3.08
C PHE A 165 -6.11 -0.98 -3.64
N ARG A 166 -6.41 -1.01 -4.94
CA ARG A 166 -6.97 0.10 -5.68
C ARG A 166 -8.03 -0.36 -6.67
N TYR A 167 -8.80 0.58 -7.18
CA TYR A 167 -9.76 0.36 -8.24
C TYR A 167 -9.39 1.21 -9.47
N VAL A 168 -9.35 0.55 -10.62
CA VAL A 168 -9.13 1.19 -11.92
C VAL A 168 -10.49 1.25 -12.64
N PRO A 169 -11.07 2.45 -12.86
CA PRO A 169 -12.32 2.60 -13.58
C PRO A 169 -12.20 2.21 -15.04
N THR A 170 -13.28 1.71 -15.63
CA THR A 170 -13.33 1.26 -17.03
C THR A 170 -12.83 2.30 -18.03
N LYS A 171 -13.09 3.60 -17.77
CA LYS A 171 -12.59 4.70 -18.63
C LYS A 171 -11.07 4.70 -18.82
N HIS A 172 -10.31 4.16 -17.86
CA HIS A 172 -8.85 4.06 -17.92
C HIS A 172 -8.36 2.73 -18.52
N LEU A 173 -9.27 1.85 -18.94
CA LEU A 173 -8.98 0.54 -19.53
C LEU A 173 -9.22 0.51 -21.04
N LEU A 174 -9.86 1.54 -21.62
CA LEU A 174 -10.25 1.57 -23.03
C LEU A 174 -9.08 1.43 -24.00
N HIS A 175 -7.89 1.81 -23.61
CA HIS A 175 -6.69 1.67 -24.45
C HIS A 175 -6.09 0.25 -24.43
N LEU A 176 -6.64 -0.66 -23.61
CA LEU A 176 -6.23 -2.07 -23.56
C LEU A 176 -7.14 -2.97 -24.43
N LEU A 177 -8.24 -2.41 -24.97
CA LEU A 177 -9.15 -3.07 -25.90
C LEU A 177 -8.70 -2.89 -27.35
#